data_76c9cc568e74861a28dc9e9d6416ae63
#
_entry.id   76c9cc568e74861a28dc9e9d6416ae63
#
_cell.length_a   1.000
_cell.length_b   1.000
_cell.length_c   1.000
_cell.angle_alpha   90.00
_cell.angle_beta   90.00
_cell.angle_gamma   90.00
#
_symmetry.space_group_name_H-M   'P 1'
#
loop_
_entity.id
_entity.type
_entity.pdbx_description
1 polymer ?
#
loop_
_entity_poly.entity_id
_entity_poly.type
_entity_poly.pdbx_seq_one_letter_code
_entity_poly.pdbx_strand_id
1 'polypeptide(L)'
;VKATDLEAAARQLQPHLAPHTLVLALQNGVDSAERLRAVLGPTQALASGVVYAATRLQGPGHVWHGGGNDVVLGPQPLGERLLHALQAAGLNARSSDNLRGTLWAKLIVNCAYNALSAITQRPYGWLVAQPGALRLIDDVLDECLAVARADGVQLPPPSGSDNSAANPASAEAALRANVHALAQRMPLQCSSTAQDLARGRISEIEHLNGYVVQRGAALAVPTPVNHTLLVLVRM
;
A
#
# COMPACT_ATOMS: atom_id res chain seq x y z
N VAL A 1 -3.67 -9.97 9.77
CA VAL A 1 -2.80 -9.17 10.65
C VAL A 1 -2.32 -7.94 9.91
N LYS A 2 -1.91 -6.89 10.63
CA LYS A 2 -1.29 -5.69 10.07
C LYS A 2 0.18 -5.89 9.77
N ALA A 3 0.76 -4.96 8.99
CA ALA A 3 2.19 -4.98 8.69
C ALA A 3 3.06 -4.91 9.96
N THR A 4 2.57 -4.27 11.02
CA THR A 4 3.23 -4.20 12.34
C THR A 4 3.36 -5.55 13.05
N ASP A 5 2.46 -6.50 12.77
CA ASP A 5 2.40 -7.80 13.45
C ASP A 5 2.88 -8.95 12.55
N LEU A 6 3.39 -8.63 11.37
CA LEU A 6 3.66 -9.60 10.30
C LEU A 6 4.65 -10.69 10.72
N GLU A 7 5.80 -10.30 11.29
CA GLU A 7 6.84 -11.25 11.71
C GLU A 7 6.40 -12.09 12.91
N ALA A 8 5.65 -11.49 13.83
CA ALA A 8 5.11 -12.22 14.97
C ALA A 8 4.11 -13.30 14.51
N ALA A 9 3.21 -12.93 13.59
CA ALA A 9 2.27 -13.86 12.98
C ALA A 9 2.99 -14.94 12.16
N ALA A 10 4.03 -14.57 11.41
CA ALA A 10 4.82 -15.52 10.63
C ALA A 10 5.51 -16.57 11.53
N ARG A 11 6.11 -16.14 12.65
CA ARG A 11 6.71 -17.07 13.64
C ARG A 11 5.67 -18.02 14.25
N GLN A 12 4.44 -17.52 14.51
CA GLN A 12 3.36 -18.38 15.03
C GLN A 12 2.86 -19.38 13.99
N LEU A 13 2.82 -18.98 12.71
CA LEU A 13 2.38 -19.85 11.62
C LEU A 13 3.42 -20.92 11.26
N GLN A 14 4.70 -20.58 11.34
CA GLN A 14 5.81 -21.41 10.84
C GLN A 14 5.72 -22.90 11.23
N PRO A 15 5.46 -23.28 12.51
CA PRO A 15 5.38 -24.70 12.91
C PRO A 15 4.16 -25.43 12.37
N HIS A 16 3.18 -24.71 11.79
CA HIS A 16 1.93 -25.25 11.28
C HIS A 16 1.86 -25.26 9.75
N LEU A 17 2.88 -24.76 9.06
CA LEU A 17 2.92 -24.70 7.59
C LEU A 17 3.42 -26.02 7.01
N ALA A 18 2.63 -26.60 6.12
CA ALA A 18 3.10 -27.70 5.30
C ALA A 18 4.02 -27.19 4.17
N PRO A 19 4.94 -28.01 3.65
CA PRO A 19 5.88 -27.60 2.59
C PRO A 19 5.21 -27.01 1.34
N HIS A 20 4.00 -27.44 1.03
CA HIS A 20 3.22 -26.98 -0.13
C HIS A 20 2.22 -25.85 0.20
N THR A 21 2.18 -25.37 1.45
CA THR A 21 1.30 -24.26 1.83
C THR A 21 1.80 -22.95 1.22
N LEU A 22 0.94 -22.26 0.47
CA LEU A 22 1.21 -20.90 0.01
C LEU A 22 0.81 -19.90 1.09
N VAL A 23 1.74 -19.04 1.48
CA VAL A 23 1.45 -17.88 2.34
C VAL A 23 1.31 -16.65 1.46
N LEU A 24 0.14 -16.01 1.50
CA LEU A 24 -0.17 -14.83 0.69
C LEU A 24 -0.13 -13.56 1.55
N ALA A 25 0.78 -12.64 1.23
CA ALA A 25 0.91 -11.33 1.86
C ALA A 25 0.01 -10.30 1.17
N LEU A 26 -0.95 -9.72 1.90
CA LEU A 26 -1.91 -8.72 1.43
C LEU A 26 -1.85 -7.41 2.25
N GLN A 27 -0.84 -7.25 3.11
CA GLN A 27 -0.67 -6.06 3.93
C GLN A 27 -0.36 -4.82 3.07
N ASN A 28 -0.60 -3.64 3.62
CA ASN A 28 -0.11 -2.39 3.06
C ASN A 28 1.42 -2.34 3.12
N GLY A 29 2.02 -1.53 2.24
CA GLY A 29 3.47 -1.48 2.07
C GLY A 29 3.93 -2.34 0.91
N VAL A 30 5.24 -2.44 0.73
CA VAL A 30 5.86 -3.12 -0.42
C VAL A 30 6.80 -4.26 -0.01
N ASP A 31 7.15 -4.35 1.27
CA ASP A 31 8.19 -5.22 1.83
C ASP A 31 7.68 -6.50 2.50
N SER A 32 6.35 -6.69 2.57
CA SER A 32 5.74 -7.79 3.33
C SER A 32 6.24 -9.17 2.93
N ALA A 33 6.44 -9.45 1.64
CA ALA A 33 6.95 -10.74 1.18
C ALA A 33 8.42 -10.96 1.59
N GLU A 34 9.25 -9.92 1.52
CA GLU A 34 10.65 -9.97 1.94
C GLU A 34 10.76 -10.24 3.44
N ARG A 35 9.96 -9.54 4.24
CA ARG A 35 9.88 -9.72 5.70
C ARG A 35 9.37 -11.11 6.09
N LEU A 36 8.36 -11.63 5.39
CA LEU A 36 7.91 -13.02 5.56
C LEU A 36 9.01 -14.01 5.18
N ARG A 37 9.73 -13.77 4.08
CA ARG A 37 10.83 -14.62 3.64
C ARG A 37 11.94 -14.70 4.67
N ALA A 38 12.26 -13.59 5.34
CA ALA A 38 13.27 -13.55 6.40
C ALA A 38 12.89 -14.43 7.61
N VAL A 39 11.60 -14.59 7.90
CA VAL A 39 11.11 -15.41 9.03
C VAL A 39 10.86 -16.86 8.61
N LEU A 40 10.17 -17.08 7.50
CA LEU A 40 9.71 -18.42 7.08
C LEU A 40 10.76 -19.22 6.31
N GLY A 41 11.82 -18.56 5.88
CA GLY A 41 12.92 -19.20 5.15
C GLY A 41 12.70 -19.24 3.62
N PRO A 42 13.75 -19.61 2.86
CA PRO A 42 13.75 -19.51 1.41
C PRO A 42 12.84 -20.54 0.70
N THR A 43 12.54 -21.66 1.35
CA THR A 43 11.77 -22.77 0.75
C THR A 43 10.25 -22.63 0.85
N GLN A 44 9.76 -21.79 1.79
CA GLN A 44 8.32 -21.59 1.93
C GLN A 44 7.74 -20.88 0.70
N ALA A 45 6.68 -21.44 0.14
CA ALA A 45 5.96 -20.79 -0.96
C ALA A 45 5.29 -19.49 -0.46
N LEU A 46 5.70 -18.37 -1.05
CA LEU A 46 5.19 -17.04 -0.73
C LEU A 46 4.68 -16.33 -1.98
N ALA A 47 3.61 -15.59 -1.82
CA ALA A 47 3.09 -14.66 -2.81
C ALA A 47 2.73 -13.34 -2.17
N SER A 48 2.67 -12.29 -2.98
CA SER A 48 2.17 -10.98 -2.57
C SER A 48 1.02 -10.54 -3.46
N GLY A 49 0.19 -9.68 -2.91
CA GLY A 49 -0.86 -9.03 -3.65
C GLY A 49 -1.20 -7.65 -3.10
N VAL A 50 -1.93 -6.90 -3.90
CA VAL A 50 -2.51 -5.61 -3.52
C VAL A 50 -4.02 -5.77 -3.41
N VAL A 51 -4.60 -5.30 -2.30
CA VAL A 51 -6.06 -5.25 -2.09
C VAL A 51 -6.52 -3.80 -2.12
N TYR A 52 -7.52 -3.51 -2.92
CA TYR A 52 -8.21 -2.22 -2.97
C TYR A 52 -9.61 -2.40 -2.39
N ALA A 53 -9.71 -2.38 -1.07
CA ALA A 53 -10.97 -2.47 -0.35
C ALA A 53 -10.96 -1.48 0.82
N ALA A 54 -12.02 -0.70 0.93
CA ALA A 54 -12.25 0.16 2.09
C ALA A 54 -13.08 -0.62 3.11
N THR A 55 -12.42 -1.07 4.18
CA THR A 55 -13.07 -1.83 5.25
C THR A 55 -12.83 -1.20 6.61
N ARG A 56 -13.79 -1.36 7.51
CA ARG A 56 -13.69 -0.89 8.89
C ARG A 56 -14.35 -1.87 9.85
N LEU A 57 -13.61 -2.32 10.86
CA LEU A 57 -14.19 -3.09 11.96
C LEU A 57 -15.05 -2.15 12.80
N GLN A 58 -16.36 -2.42 12.88
CA GLN A 58 -17.31 -1.65 13.69
C GLN A 58 -17.49 -2.25 15.10
N GLY A 59 -17.26 -3.54 15.24
CA GLY A 59 -17.35 -4.27 16.50
C GLY A 59 -16.95 -5.73 16.30
N PRO A 60 -16.94 -6.56 17.35
CA PRO A 60 -16.63 -7.98 17.23
C PRO A 60 -17.52 -8.68 16.20
N GLY A 61 -16.91 -9.28 15.18
CA GLY A 61 -17.61 -9.94 14.09
C GLY A 61 -18.34 -9.03 13.10
N HIS A 62 -18.31 -7.70 13.28
CA HIS A 62 -19.00 -6.75 12.41
C HIS A 62 -18.01 -5.89 11.62
N VAL A 63 -17.88 -6.18 10.34
CA VAL A 63 -17.04 -5.44 9.39
C VAL A 63 -17.93 -4.64 8.45
N TRP A 64 -17.73 -3.32 8.43
CA TRP A 64 -18.32 -2.46 7.40
C TRP A 64 -17.44 -2.48 6.14
N HIS A 65 -18.07 -2.64 4.99
CA HIS A 65 -17.42 -2.58 3.68
C HIS A 65 -17.86 -1.32 2.96
N GLY A 66 -16.91 -0.41 2.72
CA GLY A 66 -17.13 0.90 2.09
C GLY A 66 -16.92 0.92 0.59
N GLY A 67 -16.64 -0.23 -0.01
CA GLY A 67 -16.41 -0.38 -1.45
C GLY A 67 -15.02 -0.90 -1.80
N GLY A 68 -14.87 -1.24 -3.09
CA GLY A 68 -13.67 -1.90 -3.61
C GLY A 68 -13.64 -3.39 -3.28
N ASN A 69 -13.31 -4.20 -4.26
CA ASN A 69 -13.10 -5.65 -4.13
C ASN A 69 -11.96 -6.13 -5.05
N ASP A 70 -11.12 -5.19 -5.52
CA ASP A 70 -10.03 -5.51 -6.42
C ASP A 70 -8.85 -6.13 -5.67
N VAL A 71 -8.36 -7.25 -6.20
CA VAL A 71 -7.16 -7.93 -5.74
C VAL A 71 -6.21 -8.12 -6.91
N VAL A 72 -5.00 -7.61 -6.79
CA VAL A 72 -3.95 -7.81 -7.81
C VAL A 72 -2.88 -8.72 -7.22
N LEU A 73 -2.65 -9.86 -7.85
CA LEU A 73 -1.64 -10.83 -7.43
C LEU A 73 -0.42 -10.77 -8.35
N GLY A 74 0.75 -11.00 -7.77
CA GLY A 74 1.96 -11.29 -8.54
C GLY A 74 1.98 -12.74 -9.03
N PRO A 75 2.99 -13.10 -9.84
CA PRO A 75 3.27 -14.50 -10.17
C PRO A 75 3.45 -15.32 -8.89
N GLN A 76 2.84 -16.50 -8.84
CA GLN A 76 2.85 -17.31 -7.63
C GLN A 76 2.70 -18.82 -7.97
N PRO A 77 3.14 -19.73 -7.07
CA PRO A 77 3.23 -21.17 -7.38
C PRO A 77 1.89 -21.87 -7.66
N LEU A 78 0.77 -21.37 -7.10
CA LEU A 78 -0.55 -21.94 -7.35
C LEU A 78 -1.20 -21.46 -8.65
N GLY A 79 -0.56 -20.49 -9.37
CA GLY A 79 -1.01 -20.01 -10.66
C GLY A 79 -2.48 -19.58 -10.65
N GLU A 80 -3.21 -20.05 -11.64
CA GLU A 80 -4.62 -19.68 -11.84
C GLU A 80 -5.58 -20.20 -10.75
N ARG A 81 -5.21 -21.27 -10.02
CA ARG A 81 -6.09 -21.86 -9.00
C ARG A 81 -6.46 -20.86 -7.91
N LEU A 82 -5.48 -20.08 -7.41
CA LEU A 82 -5.75 -19.05 -6.42
C LEU A 82 -6.59 -17.90 -7.02
N LEU A 83 -6.26 -17.49 -8.24
CA LEU A 83 -6.98 -16.46 -8.96
C LEU A 83 -8.46 -16.84 -9.13
N HIS A 84 -8.73 -18.05 -9.65
CA HIS A 84 -10.09 -18.57 -9.83
C HIS A 84 -10.85 -18.70 -8.51
N ALA A 85 -10.18 -19.14 -7.43
CA ALA A 85 -10.82 -19.24 -6.12
C ALA A 85 -11.25 -17.87 -5.57
N LEU A 86 -10.42 -16.84 -5.75
CA LEU A 86 -10.77 -15.46 -5.35
C LEU A 86 -11.91 -14.91 -6.20
N GLN A 87 -11.88 -15.15 -7.52
CA GLN A 87 -12.94 -14.74 -8.44
C GLN A 87 -14.28 -15.46 -8.13
N ALA A 88 -14.23 -16.75 -7.86
CA ALA A 88 -15.41 -17.51 -7.44
C ALA A 88 -15.98 -17.06 -6.09
N ALA A 89 -15.14 -16.47 -5.23
CA ALA A 89 -15.57 -15.83 -3.99
C ALA A 89 -16.10 -14.39 -4.18
N GLY A 90 -16.25 -13.91 -5.43
CA GLY A 90 -16.80 -12.58 -5.74
C GLY A 90 -15.79 -11.44 -5.70
N LEU A 91 -14.49 -11.73 -5.61
CA LEU A 91 -13.45 -10.71 -5.69
C LEU A 91 -13.07 -10.44 -7.15
N ASN A 92 -12.80 -9.17 -7.46
CA ASN A 92 -12.26 -8.77 -8.76
C ASN A 92 -10.74 -9.02 -8.76
N ALA A 93 -10.35 -10.31 -8.81
CA ALA A 93 -8.97 -10.72 -8.73
C ALA A 93 -8.35 -10.81 -10.12
N ARG A 94 -7.12 -10.31 -10.28
CA ARG A 94 -6.32 -10.37 -11.51
C ARG A 94 -4.85 -10.58 -11.21
N SER A 95 -4.13 -11.14 -12.16
CA SER A 95 -2.66 -11.25 -12.12
C SER A 95 -1.99 -10.00 -12.70
N SER A 96 -0.77 -9.72 -12.26
CA SER A 96 0.08 -8.68 -12.81
C SER A 96 1.54 -9.13 -12.80
N ASP A 97 2.20 -9.00 -13.94
CA ASP A 97 3.65 -9.25 -14.06
C ASP A 97 4.48 -8.10 -13.44
N ASN A 98 3.84 -6.95 -13.19
CA ASN A 98 4.44 -5.79 -12.52
C ASN A 98 3.77 -5.53 -11.16
N LEU A 99 3.75 -6.55 -10.29
CA LEU A 99 3.22 -6.38 -8.93
C LEU A 99 4.01 -5.33 -8.13
N ARG A 100 5.34 -5.27 -8.30
CA ARG A 100 6.19 -4.30 -7.59
C ARG A 100 5.75 -2.87 -7.88
N GLY A 101 5.53 -2.52 -9.14
CA GLY A 101 5.01 -1.21 -9.54
C GLY A 101 3.62 -0.94 -8.97
N THR A 102 2.74 -1.96 -8.94
CA THR A 102 1.39 -1.85 -8.37
C THR A 102 1.42 -1.59 -6.86
N LEU A 103 2.31 -2.30 -6.12
CA LEU A 103 2.52 -2.06 -4.68
C LEU A 103 3.03 -0.64 -4.41
N TRP A 104 4.02 -0.17 -5.19
CA TRP A 104 4.54 1.18 -5.08
C TRP A 104 3.50 2.25 -5.42
N ALA A 105 2.70 2.06 -6.46
CA ALA A 105 1.62 2.99 -6.79
C ALA A 105 0.63 3.16 -5.62
N LYS A 106 0.25 2.05 -4.96
CA LYS A 106 -0.58 2.10 -3.76
C LYS A 106 0.14 2.73 -2.56
N LEU A 107 1.43 2.42 -2.36
CA LEU A 107 2.26 3.02 -1.31
C LEU A 107 2.28 4.54 -1.44
N ILE A 108 2.52 5.06 -2.64
CA ILE A 108 2.58 6.50 -2.93
C ILE A 108 1.25 7.19 -2.60
N VAL A 109 0.12 6.59 -3.00
CA VAL A 109 -1.22 7.10 -2.62
C VAL A 109 -1.39 7.15 -1.10
N ASN A 110 -0.96 6.10 -0.40
CA ASN A 110 -1.02 6.05 1.06
C ASN A 110 -0.13 7.11 1.72
N CYS A 111 1.10 7.31 1.23
CA CYS A 111 2.01 8.34 1.74
C CYS A 111 1.42 9.74 1.61
N ALA A 112 0.73 10.02 0.49
CA ALA A 112 0.13 11.32 0.21
C ALA A 112 -1.01 11.69 1.17
N TYR A 113 -1.79 10.71 1.64
CA TYR A 113 -2.99 10.99 2.42
C TYR A 113 -2.96 10.49 3.86
N ASN A 114 -2.31 9.35 4.13
CA ASN A 114 -2.47 8.67 5.41
C ASN A 114 -1.93 9.47 6.58
N ALA A 115 -0.73 10.03 6.45
CA ALA A 115 -0.13 10.84 7.50
C ALA A 115 -0.94 12.12 7.77
N LEU A 116 -1.35 12.83 6.72
CA LEU A 116 -2.14 14.06 6.85
C LEU A 116 -3.50 13.80 7.51
N SER A 117 -4.19 12.74 7.08
CA SER A 117 -5.47 12.35 7.70
C SER A 117 -5.28 11.91 9.16
N ALA A 118 -4.16 11.27 9.48
CA ALA A 118 -3.84 10.83 10.84
C ALA A 118 -3.55 12.00 11.78
N ILE A 119 -2.71 12.94 11.35
CA ILE A 119 -2.33 14.13 12.13
C ILE A 119 -3.54 15.03 12.39
N THR A 120 -4.37 15.23 11.38
CA THR A 120 -5.50 16.16 11.46
C THR A 120 -6.78 15.49 11.96
N GLN A 121 -6.88 14.16 11.94
CA GLN A 121 -8.10 13.37 12.19
C GLN A 121 -9.28 13.82 11.30
N ARG A 122 -8.98 14.24 10.04
CA ARG A 122 -9.96 14.75 9.08
C ARG A 122 -10.02 13.90 7.80
N PRO A 123 -11.17 13.91 7.13
CA PRO A 123 -11.36 13.18 5.87
C PRO A 123 -10.64 13.87 4.69
N TYR A 124 -10.42 13.12 3.61
CA TYR A 124 -9.65 13.57 2.45
C TYR A 124 -10.19 14.84 1.80
N GLY A 125 -11.53 14.98 1.67
CA GLY A 125 -12.13 16.19 1.10
C GLY A 125 -11.85 17.45 1.92
N TRP A 126 -11.81 17.33 3.25
CA TRP A 126 -11.43 18.45 4.12
C TRP A 126 -9.94 18.81 3.95
N LEU A 127 -9.06 17.80 3.84
CA LEU A 127 -7.62 18.02 3.69
C LEU A 127 -7.31 18.87 2.45
N VAL A 128 -7.82 18.48 1.28
CA VAL A 128 -7.51 19.17 0.03
C VAL A 128 -8.14 20.56 -0.10
N ALA A 129 -9.12 20.88 0.76
CA ALA A 129 -9.71 22.19 0.85
C ALA A 129 -8.85 23.18 1.66
N GLN A 130 -7.82 22.70 2.37
CA GLN A 130 -6.96 23.59 3.18
C GLN A 130 -5.91 24.28 2.29
N PRO A 131 -5.61 25.56 2.56
CA PRO A 131 -4.54 26.27 1.87
C PRO A 131 -3.20 25.52 1.98
N GLY A 132 -2.53 25.31 0.85
CA GLY A 132 -1.22 24.64 0.78
C GLY A 132 -1.26 23.10 0.85
N ALA A 133 -2.39 22.47 1.16
CA ALA A 133 -2.44 21.01 1.30
C ALA A 133 -2.14 20.26 -0.02
N LEU A 134 -2.63 20.74 -1.14
CA LEU A 134 -2.31 20.14 -2.45
C LEU A 134 -0.83 20.26 -2.76
N ARG A 135 -0.19 21.38 -2.43
CA ARG A 135 1.26 21.56 -2.60
C ARG A 135 2.03 20.56 -1.72
N LEU A 136 1.62 20.39 -0.47
CA LEU A 136 2.25 19.42 0.43
C LEU A 136 2.10 17.98 -0.09
N ILE A 137 0.93 17.63 -0.66
CA ILE A 137 0.71 16.34 -1.32
C ILE A 137 1.67 16.19 -2.51
N ASP A 138 1.85 17.22 -3.33
CA ASP A 138 2.79 17.18 -4.46
C ASP A 138 4.24 17.00 -3.99
N ASP A 139 4.65 17.68 -2.92
CA ASP A 139 5.99 17.51 -2.34
C ASP A 139 6.22 16.07 -1.83
N VAL A 140 5.21 15.44 -1.21
CA VAL A 140 5.24 14.00 -0.83
C VAL A 140 5.38 13.12 -2.08
N LEU A 141 4.61 13.40 -3.13
CA LEU A 141 4.66 12.66 -4.38
C LEU A 141 6.03 12.77 -5.06
N ASP A 142 6.63 13.97 -5.10
CA ASP A 142 7.94 14.21 -5.69
C ASP A 142 9.01 13.34 -5.02
N GLU A 143 9.04 13.29 -3.71
CA GLU A 143 9.96 12.45 -2.95
C GLU A 143 9.71 10.95 -3.19
N CYS A 144 8.47 10.50 -3.08
CA CYS A 144 8.11 9.09 -3.30
C CYS A 144 8.50 8.63 -4.72
N LEU A 145 8.22 9.45 -5.74
CA LEU A 145 8.55 9.15 -7.13
C LEU A 145 10.06 9.16 -7.37
N ALA A 146 10.80 10.08 -6.74
CA ALA A 146 12.25 10.12 -6.81
C ALA A 146 12.87 8.83 -6.22
N VAL A 147 12.39 8.39 -5.06
CA VAL A 147 12.83 7.12 -4.45
C VAL A 147 12.46 5.93 -5.33
N ALA A 148 11.22 5.88 -5.86
CA ALA A 148 10.78 4.80 -6.73
C ALA A 148 11.65 4.68 -7.99
N ARG A 149 11.98 5.81 -8.64
CA ARG A 149 12.91 5.84 -9.81
C ARG A 149 14.30 5.35 -9.44
N ALA A 150 14.87 5.84 -8.34
CA ALA A 150 16.19 5.42 -7.88
C ALA A 150 16.23 3.93 -7.49
N ASP A 151 15.09 3.38 -7.02
CA ASP A 151 14.90 1.97 -6.70
C ASP A 151 14.58 1.09 -7.94
N GLY A 152 14.60 1.66 -9.16
CA GLY A 152 14.34 0.94 -10.40
C GLY A 152 12.88 0.45 -10.54
N VAL A 153 11.94 1.10 -9.87
CA VAL A 153 10.52 0.75 -9.92
C VAL A 153 9.90 1.27 -11.21
N GLN A 154 9.23 0.41 -11.93
CA GLN A 154 8.38 0.78 -13.06
C GLN A 154 6.94 0.87 -12.58
N LEU A 155 6.35 2.07 -12.58
CA LEU A 155 4.95 2.24 -12.22
C LEU A 155 4.04 1.60 -13.28
N PRO A 156 2.85 1.09 -12.89
CA PRO A 156 1.91 0.54 -13.85
C PRO A 156 1.41 1.64 -14.79
N PRO A 157 1.13 1.29 -16.06
CA PRO A 157 0.56 2.22 -17.00
C PRO A 157 -0.83 2.71 -16.55
N PRO A 158 -1.32 3.83 -17.10
CA PRO A 158 -2.70 4.26 -16.88
C PRO A 158 -3.69 3.16 -17.21
N SER A 159 -4.79 3.05 -16.45
CA SER A 159 -5.83 2.07 -16.71
C SER A 159 -6.39 2.22 -18.14
N GLY A 160 -6.43 1.12 -18.90
CA GLY A 160 -6.94 1.11 -20.27
C GLY A 160 -5.90 1.38 -21.37
N SER A 161 -4.62 1.57 -21.03
CA SER A 161 -3.54 1.64 -22.02
C SER A 161 -2.91 0.25 -22.22
N ASP A 162 -2.53 -0.05 -23.48
CA ASP A 162 -1.76 -1.26 -23.78
C ASP A 162 -0.38 -1.22 -23.10
N ASN A 163 0.00 -2.34 -22.48
CA ASN A 163 1.26 -2.51 -21.76
C ASN A 163 2.52 -2.32 -22.63
N SER A 164 2.39 -2.28 -23.95
CA SER A 164 3.51 -2.34 -24.88
C SER A 164 4.29 -1.03 -25.04
N ALA A 165 3.81 0.10 -24.50
CA ALA A 165 4.46 1.42 -24.66
C ALA A 165 4.33 2.30 -23.41
N ALA A 166 4.43 1.75 -22.21
CA ALA A 166 4.34 2.53 -20.98
C ALA A 166 5.54 3.50 -20.88
N ASN A 167 5.34 4.76 -21.29
CA ASN A 167 6.27 5.84 -21.00
C ASN A 167 6.25 6.10 -19.48
N PRO A 168 7.39 5.99 -18.76
CA PRO A 168 7.46 6.26 -17.32
C PRO A 168 6.86 7.61 -16.93
N ALA A 169 7.06 8.66 -17.72
CA ALA A 169 6.49 9.98 -17.46
C ALA A 169 4.95 9.97 -17.53
N SER A 170 4.34 9.20 -18.41
CA SER A 170 2.88 9.08 -18.50
C SER A 170 2.30 8.30 -17.30
N ALA A 171 3.00 7.28 -16.83
CA ALA A 171 2.60 6.52 -15.64
C ALA A 171 2.65 7.39 -14.37
N GLU A 172 3.70 8.19 -14.20
CA GLU A 172 3.81 9.15 -13.09
C GLU A 172 2.72 10.23 -13.16
N ALA A 173 2.49 10.81 -14.34
CA ALA A 173 1.43 11.81 -14.54
C ALA A 173 0.04 11.24 -14.22
N ALA A 174 -0.24 10.01 -14.65
CA ALA A 174 -1.49 9.32 -14.33
C ALA A 174 -1.64 9.04 -12.84
N LEU A 175 -0.56 8.64 -12.16
CA LEU A 175 -0.58 8.43 -10.71
C LEU A 175 -0.85 9.74 -9.95
N ARG A 176 -0.20 10.86 -10.33
CA ARG A 176 -0.48 12.19 -9.76
C ARG A 176 -1.95 12.58 -9.95
N ALA A 177 -2.45 12.47 -11.18
CA ALA A 177 -3.86 12.76 -11.47
C ALA A 177 -4.80 11.89 -10.63
N ASN A 178 -4.49 10.60 -10.44
CA ASN A 178 -5.25 9.70 -9.59
C ASN A 178 -5.23 10.13 -8.11
N VAL A 179 -4.08 10.55 -7.60
CA VAL A 179 -3.94 11.06 -6.22
C VAL A 179 -4.78 12.32 -6.04
N HIS A 180 -4.68 13.30 -6.93
CA HIS A 180 -5.49 14.52 -6.86
C HIS A 180 -6.99 14.26 -6.95
N ALA A 181 -7.42 13.31 -7.79
CA ALA A 181 -8.82 12.94 -7.94
C ALA A 181 -9.36 12.11 -6.75
N LEU A 182 -8.50 11.54 -5.91
CA LEU A 182 -8.92 10.63 -4.83
C LEU A 182 -9.84 11.31 -3.83
N ALA A 183 -9.51 12.52 -3.40
CA ALA A 183 -10.32 13.27 -2.44
C ALA A 183 -11.71 13.64 -2.98
N GLN A 184 -11.85 13.79 -4.29
CA GLN A 184 -13.16 14.03 -4.94
C GLN A 184 -14.00 12.75 -4.99
N ARG A 185 -13.37 11.60 -5.25
CA ARG A 185 -14.04 10.29 -5.28
C ARG A 185 -14.41 9.79 -3.89
N MET A 186 -13.62 10.12 -2.87
CA MET A 186 -13.77 9.62 -1.50
C MET A 186 -13.69 10.77 -0.47
N PRO A 187 -14.53 11.81 -0.57
CA PRO A 187 -14.38 13.04 0.23
C PRO A 187 -14.55 12.81 1.74
N LEU A 188 -15.35 11.82 2.13
CA LEU A 188 -15.61 11.49 3.54
C LEU A 188 -14.66 10.44 4.13
N GLN A 189 -13.73 9.92 3.31
CA GLN A 189 -12.82 8.87 3.75
C GLN A 189 -11.74 9.44 4.67
N CYS A 190 -11.59 8.82 5.85
CA CYS A 190 -10.42 8.94 6.71
C CYS A 190 -9.47 7.76 6.44
N SER A 191 -8.18 8.00 6.51
CA SER A 191 -7.19 6.94 6.28
C SER A 191 -7.24 5.83 7.34
N SER A 192 -6.67 4.65 7.00
CA SER A 192 -6.49 3.57 7.97
C SER A 192 -5.59 4.00 9.13
N THR A 193 -4.56 4.79 8.87
CA THR A 193 -3.67 5.36 9.88
C THR A 193 -4.42 6.27 10.85
N ALA A 194 -5.30 7.14 10.35
CA ALA A 194 -6.16 7.97 11.20
C ALA A 194 -7.10 7.13 12.08
N GLN A 195 -7.68 6.07 11.50
CA GLN A 195 -8.54 5.14 12.24
C GLN A 195 -7.79 4.36 13.33
N ASP A 196 -6.52 4.03 13.10
CA ASP A 196 -5.68 3.36 14.09
C ASP A 196 -5.39 4.27 15.27
N LEU A 197 -4.91 5.49 15.01
CA LEU A 197 -4.60 6.47 16.06
C LEU A 197 -5.85 6.84 16.87
N ALA A 198 -7.00 7.04 16.22
CA ALA A 198 -8.27 7.30 16.91
C ALA A 198 -8.69 6.17 17.87
N ARG A 199 -8.16 4.96 17.67
CA ARG A 199 -8.42 3.77 18.52
C ARG A 199 -7.27 3.43 19.47
N GLY A 200 -6.26 4.29 19.57
CA GLY A 200 -5.05 4.04 20.36
C GLY A 200 -4.24 2.83 19.87
N ARG A 201 -4.31 2.51 18.57
CA ARG A 201 -3.57 1.39 17.96
C ARG A 201 -2.30 1.90 17.28
N ILE A 202 -1.27 1.06 17.28
CA ILE A 202 -0.05 1.30 16.51
C ILE A 202 -0.43 1.38 15.03
N SER A 203 0.01 2.45 14.37
CA SER A 203 -0.21 2.66 12.94
C SER A 203 0.83 1.93 12.08
N GLU A 204 0.52 1.77 10.79
CA GLU A 204 1.45 1.20 9.81
C GLU A 204 2.37 2.26 9.18
N ILE A 205 2.53 3.44 9.78
CA ILE A 205 3.27 4.58 9.20
C ILE A 205 4.71 4.23 8.87
N GLU A 206 5.34 3.31 9.64
CA GLU A 206 6.69 2.81 9.40
C GLU A 206 6.81 2.06 8.07
N HIS A 207 5.74 1.39 7.66
CA HIS A 207 5.66 0.63 6.41
C HIS A 207 5.11 1.46 5.24
N LEU A 208 4.82 2.73 5.47
CA LEU A 208 4.37 3.72 4.49
C LEU A 208 5.43 4.82 4.32
N ASN A 209 5.23 6.00 4.88
CA ASN A 209 6.21 7.09 4.81
C ASN A 209 7.57 6.67 5.39
N GLY A 210 7.59 5.84 6.45
CA GLY A 210 8.82 5.30 7.04
C GLY A 210 9.62 4.44 6.06
N TYR A 211 8.96 3.59 5.27
CA TYR A 211 9.62 2.82 4.22
C TYR A 211 10.25 3.73 3.16
N VAL A 212 9.54 4.76 2.70
CA VAL A 212 10.07 5.73 1.72
C VAL A 212 11.30 6.44 2.28
N VAL A 213 11.27 6.86 3.55
CA VAL A 213 12.40 7.51 4.24
C VAL A 213 13.60 6.56 4.33
N GLN A 214 13.40 5.34 4.77
CA GLN A 214 14.47 4.34 4.89
C GLN A 214 15.07 4.02 3.51
N ARG A 215 14.23 3.82 2.50
CA ARG A 215 14.69 3.48 1.15
C ARG A 215 15.39 4.67 0.49
N GLY A 216 14.86 5.89 0.69
CA GLY A 216 15.50 7.14 0.24
C GLY A 216 16.90 7.29 0.82
N ALA A 217 17.08 7.06 2.13
CA ALA A 217 18.39 7.11 2.76
C ALA A 217 19.37 6.08 2.16
N ALA A 218 18.91 4.84 1.92
CA ALA A 218 19.72 3.80 1.32
C ALA A 218 20.15 4.10 -0.14
N LEU A 219 19.36 4.92 -0.84
CA LEU A 219 19.59 5.30 -2.25
C LEU A 219 20.16 6.73 -2.40
N ALA A 220 20.48 7.40 -1.30
CA ALA A 220 20.93 8.80 -1.27
C ALA A 220 19.92 9.79 -1.92
N VAL A 221 18.61 9.49 -1.79
CA VAL A 221 17.51 10.35 -2.23
C VAL A 221 16.92 11.07 -1.02
N PRO A 222 16.94 12.41 -0.95
CA PRO A 222 16.35 13.15 0.17
C PRO A 222 14.83 13.00 0.25
N THR A 223 14.29 12.81 1.47
CA THR A 223 12.86 12.66 1.72
C THR A 223 12.42 13.46 2.96
N PRO A 224 12.71 14.78 3.04
CA PRO A 224 12.46 15.58 4.23
C PRO A 224 10.98 15.72 4.58
N VAL A 225 10.09 15.77 3.58
CA VAL A 225 8.64 15.89 3.80
C VAL A 225 8.07 14.58 4.36
N ASN A 226 8.39 13.44 3.75
CA ASN A 226 7.98 12.13 4.26
C ASN A 226 8.54 11.88 5.66
N HIS A 227 9.80 12.29 5.94
CA HIS A 227 10.40 12.18 7.26
C HIS A 227 9.65 13.03 8.29
N THR A 228 9.33 14.29 7.97
CA THR A 228 8.56 15.17 8.86
C THR A 228 7.19 14.56 9.19
N LEU A 229 6.46 14.08 8.17
CA LEU A 229 5.15 13.44 8.37
C LEU A 229 5.26 12.15 9.21
N LEU A 230 6.29 11.35 9.00
CA LEU A 230 6.58 10.17 9.81
C LEU A 230 6.74 10.53 11.29
N VAL A 231 7.57 11.53 11.59
CA VAL A 231 7.81 12.00 12.96
C VAL A 231 6.53 12.52 13.61
N LEU A 232 5.74 13.34 12.91
CA LEU A 232 4.49 13.88 13.42
C LEU A 232 3.43 12.82 13.73
N VAL A 233 3.38 11.72 12.95
CA VAL A 233 2.45 10.61 13.22
C VAL A 233 2.90 9.76 14.42
N ARG A 234 4.21 9.72 14.71
CA ARG A 234 4.77 8.99 15.86
C ARG A 234 4.56 9.71 17.21
N MET A 235 4.37 11.02 17.16
CA MET A 235 4.12 11.86 18.36
C MET A 235 2.71 11.67 18.91
#